data_50903457d118879dc559ff16f83cc6be
#
_entry.id   50903457d118879dc559ff16f83cc6be
#
_cell.length_a   1.000
_cell.length_b   1.000
_cell.length_c   1.000
_cell.angle_alpha   90.00
_cell.angle_beta   90.00
_cell.angle_gamma   90.00
#
_symmetry.space_group_name_H-M   'P 1'
#
loop_
_entity.id
_entity.type
_entity.pdbx_description
1 polymer ?
#
loop_
_entity_poly.entity_id
_entity_poly.type
_entity_poly.pdbx_seq_one_letter_code
_entity_poly.pdbx_strand_id
1 'polypeptide(L)'
;MGHTATILVIHVKGQNERKVFIEKQLARTGMPYHFIEDGNISDLTPGILDRYFIDNGKEDTIKRKCPAASCAYKHILALKYIIDNDMPGALIFEDDLKIKKNFNHIFEQSMKECRQNHADEPFMINYEESSLLLVPRSQRRKGQVLYKATRDRFAGCLYISRKAAEVMIRDLMENKTEFTSDRFHNHLIEKGIITYYWCYRCTACQCSCDGSMTTMIPTRPRPFKRIKWFYKKAY
;
A
#
# COMPACT_ATOMS: atom_id res chain seq x y z
N MET A 1 26.37 1.49 6.20
CA MET A 1 25.76 1.95 4.94
C MET A 1 24.26 1.77 5.08
N GLY A 2 23.46 2.87 5.02
CA GLY A 2 22.01 2.77 5.09
C GLY A 2 21.49 2.03 3.86
N HIS A 3 20.76 0.94 4.06
CA HIS A 3 20.09 0.26 2.96
C HIS A 3 19.02 1.20 2.41
N THR A 4 19.26 1.78 1.24
CA THR A 4 18.31 2.60 0.53
C THR A 4 17.23 1.68 -0.02
N ALA A 5 16.01 1.72 0.54
CA ALA A 5 14.90 0.94 0.00
C ALA A 5 14.52 1.47 -1.39
N THR A 6 14.08 0.57 -2.27
CA THR A 6 13.51 0.95 -3.56
C THR A 6 12.01 1.20 -3.41
N ILE A 7 11.49 2.19 -4.12
CA ILE A 7 10.06 2.49 -4.20
C ILE A 7 9.49 1.86 -5.49
N LEU A 8 8.47 1.04 -5.36
CA LEU A 8 7.68 0.52 -6.47
C LEU A 8 6.40 1.35 -6.58
N VAL A 9 6.20 2.01 -7.72
CA VAL A 9 5.07 2.93 -7.90
C VAL A 9 3.99 2.26 -8.73
N ILE A 10 2.83 2.04 -8.14
CA ILE A 10 1.64 1.56 -8.84
C ILE A 10 1.12 2.71 -9.71
N HIS A 11 1.20 2.55 -11.03
CA HIS A 11 0.85 3.59 -11.98
C HIS A 11 0.06 3.05 -13.18
N VAL A 12 -0.91 3.81 -13.64
CA VAL A 12 -1.68 3.49 -14.84
C VAL A 12 -1.00 4.15 -16.05
N LYS A 13 -0.53 3.32 -16.97
CA LYS A 13 0.15 3.79 -18.20
C LYS A 13 -0.70 4.83 -18.96
N GLY A 14 -0.07 5.94 -19.31
CA GLY A 14 -0.74 7.05 -20.00
C GLY A 14 -1.33 8.13 -19.09
N GLN A 15 -1.32 7.96 -17.76
CA GLN A 15 -1.76 8.98 -16.80
C GLN A 15 -0.60 9.97 -16.50
N ASN A 16 -0.20 10.75 -17.49
CA ASN A 16 1.00 11.58 -17.45
C ASN A 16 0.98 12.63 -16.33
N GLU A 17 -0.18 13.23 -16.04
CA GLU A 17 -0.30 14.22 -14.95
C GLU A 17 0.00 13.58 -13.59
N ARG A 18 -0.51 12.36 -13.34
CA ARG A 18 -0.24 11.61 -12.11
C ARG A 18 1.22 11.18 -12.04
N LYS A 19 1.82 10.79 -13.18
CA LYS A 19 3.25 10.46 -13.25
C LYS A 19 4.12 11.65 -12.86
N VAL A 20 3.92 12.81 -13.48
CA VAL A 20 4.63 14.05 -13.14
C VAL A 20 4.41 14.45 -11.67
N PHE A 21 3.21 14.27 -11.16
CA PHE A 21 2.92 14.56 -9.76
C PHE A 21 3.73 13.67 -8.81
N ILE A 22 3.67 12.34 -9.02
CA ILE A 22 4.36 11.40 -8.09
C ILE A 22 5.88 11.54 -8.22
N GLU A 23 6.44 11.78 -9.42
CA GLU A 23 7.87 12.01 -9.61
C GLU A 23 8.38 13.21 -8.79
N LYS A 24 7.59 14.29 -8.70
CA LYS A 24 7.91 15.43 -7.81
C LYS A 24 7.91 15.05 -6.33
N GLN A 25 7.08 14.08 -5.92
CA GLN A 25 7.11 13.58 -4.54
C GLN A 25 8.32 12.66 -4.32
N LEU A 26 8.62 11.79 -5.28
CA LEU A 26 9.75 10.85 -5.22
C LEU A 26 11.10 11.56 -5.17
N ALA A 27 11.29 12.62 -5.96
CA ALA A 27 12.51 13.45 -5.94
C ALA A 27 12.86 13.96 -4.53
N ARG A 28 11.87 14.14 -3.65
CA ARG A 28 12.07 14.58 -2.27
C ARG A 28 12.59 13.48 -1.36
N THR A 29 12.43 12.21 -1.75
CA THR A 29 12.92 11.07 -0.96
C THR A 29 14.38 10.76 -1.26
N GLY A 30 14.87 11.03 -2.46
CA GLY A 30 16.20 10.63 -2.93
C GLY A 30 16.36 9.11 -3.06
N MET A 31 15.29 8.34 -2.94
CA MET A 31 15.31 6.88 -3.04
C MET A 31 15.16 6.44 -4.51
N PRO A 32 15.80 5.32 -4.92
CA PRO A 32 15.55 4.73 -6.23
C PRO A 32 14.09 4.30 -6.35
N TYR A 33 13.53 4.39 -7.54
CA TYR A 33 12.14 3.98 -7.78
C TYR A 33 11.97 3.28 -9.12
N HIS A 34 10.93 2.47 -9.22
CA HIS A 34 10.51 1.78 -10.43
C HIS A 34 8.99 1.85 -10.56
N PHE A 35 8.48 2.12 -11.78
CA PHE A 35 7.05 2.14 -12.05
C PHE A 35 6.53 0.75 -12.39
N ILE A 36 5.48 0.30 -11.72
CA ILE A 36 4.68 -0.88 -12.09
C ILE A 36 3.58 -0.40 -13.04
N GLU A 37 3.92 -0.34 -14.32
CA GLU A 37 3.02 0.14 -15.39
C GLU A 37 2.19 -0.97 -16.05
N ASP A 38 2.64 -2.23 -15.98
CA ASP A 38 1.90 -3.38 -16.49
C ASP A 38 0.69 -3.70 -15.61
N GLY A 39 -0.28 -4.45 -16.16
CA GLY A 39 -1.49 -4.81 -15.44
C GLY A 39 -2.59 -3.75 -15.52
N ASN A 40 -2.62 -2.93 -16.59
CA ASN A 40 -3.75 -2.06 -16.89
C ASN A 40 -5.00 -2.89 -17.19
N ILE A 41 -6.17 -2.27 -17.24
CA ILE A 41 -7.44 -2.99 -17.51
C ILE A 41 -7.37 -3.76 -18.83
N SER A 42 -6.69 -3.21 -19.87
CA SER A 42 -6.46 -3.88 -21.14
C SER A 42 -5.66 -5.16 -21.02
N ASP A 43 -4.72 -5.20 -20.08
CA ASP A 43 -3.75 -6.28 -19.91
C ASP A 43 -4.34 -7.48 -19.12
N LEU A 44 -5.51 -7.28 -18.49
CA LEU A 44 -6.19 -8.32 -17.72
C LEU A 44 -6.81 -9.36 -18.66
N THR A 45 -6.08 -10.42 -18.97
CA THR A 45 -6.58 -11.56 -19.72
C THR A 45 -7.46 -12.47 -18.84
N PRO A 46 -8.33 -13.31 -19.42
CA PRO A 46 -9.06 -14.34 -18.66
C PRO A 46 -8.12 -15.22 -17.83
N GLY A 47 -6.96 -15.61 -18.36
CA GLY A 47 -5.98 -16.41 -17.64
C GLY A 47 -5.40 -15.70 -16.40
N ILE A 48 -5.17 -14.38 -16.46
CA ILE A 48 -4.75 -13.59 -15.29
C ILE A 48 -5.86 -13.54 -14.24
N LEU A 49 -7.10 -13.27 -14.69
CA LEU A 49 -8.25 -13.20 -13.79
C LEU A 49 -8.51 -14.55 -13.12
N ASP A 50 -8.43 -15.64 -13.87
CA ASP A 50 -8.62 -17.00 -13.34
C ASP A 50 -7.50 -17.45 -12.41
N ARG A 51 -6.28 -16.95 -12.63
CA ARG A 51 -5.12 -17.30 -11.80
C ARG A 51 -5.18 -16.70 -10.41
N TYR A 52 -5.61 -15.44 -10.29
CA TYR A 52 -5.46 -14.68 -9.05
C TYR A 52 -6.78 -14.36 -8.35
N PHE A 53 -7.91 -14.35 -9.07
CA PHE A 53 -9.16 -13.85 -8.53
C PHE A 53 -10.26 -14.91 -8.50
N ILE A 54 -11.12 -14.84 -7.48
CA ILE A 54 -12.33 -15.63 -7.33
C ILE A 54 -13.53 -14.78 -7.70
N ASP A 55 -14.49 -15.35 -8.41
CA ASP A 55 -15.79 -14.74 -8.59
C ASP A 55 -16.64 -14.99 -7.33
N ASN A 56 -17.01 -13.91 -6.65
CA ASN A 56 -17.85 -13.98 -5.46
C ASN A 56 -19.36 -13.92 -5.78
N GLY A 57 -19.72 -13.95 -7.06
CA GLY A 57 -21.11 -13.89 -7.52
C GLY A 57 -21.84 -12.56 -7.30
N LYS A 58 -21.11 -11.49 -6.91
CA LYS A 58 -21.67 -10.16 -6.65
C LYS A 58 -21.35 -9.20 -7.80
N GLU A 59 -22.14 -8.13 -7.92
CA GLU A 59 -21.91 -7.09 -8.92
C GLU A 59 -20.55 -6.40 -8.78
N ASP A 60 -19.99 -6.33 -7.56
CA ASP A 60 -18.70 -5.73 -7.26
C ASP A 60 -17.52 -6.70 -7.29
N THR A 61 -17.70 -7.90 -7.86
CA THR A 61 -16.61 -8.88 -8.02
C THR A 61 -15.41 -8.25 -8.74
N ILE A 62 -14.22 -8.52 -8.22
CA ILE A 62 -12.96 -8.10 -8.87
C ILE A 62 -12.49 -9.08 -9.97
N LYS A 63 -13.11 -10.25 -10.11
CA LYS A 63 -12.81 -11.21 -11.18
C LYS A 63 -13.40 -10.74 -12.52
N ARG A 64 -13.08 -9.52 -12.90
CA ARG A 64 -13.47 -8.89 -14.18
C ARG A 64 -12.50 -7.81 -14.60
N LYS A 65 -12.55 -7.39 -15.86
CA LYS A 65 -11.78 -6.23 -16.34
C LYS A 65 -12.35 -4.94 -15.74
N CYS A 66 -11.77 -4.49 -14.64
CA CYS A 66 -12.20 -3.26 -13.97
C CYS A 66 -11.01 -2.55 -13.28
N PRO A 67 -11.15 -1.26 -12.91
CA PRO A 67 -10.08 -0.52 -12.25
C PRO A 67 -9.59 -1.15 -10.94
N ALA A 68 -10.50 -1.74 -10.15
CA ALA A 68 -10.16 -2.40 -8.88
C ALA A 68 -9.30 -3.65 -9.10
N ALA A 69 -9.64 -4.48 -10.11
CA ALA A 69 -8.83 -5.65 -10.48
C ALA A 69 -7.45 -5.25 -11.02
N SER A 70 -7.39 -4.20 -11.84
CA SER A 70 -6.12 -3.66 -12.35
C SER A 70 -5.23 -3.16 -11.21
N CYS A 71 -5.78 -2.41 -10.26
CA CYS A 71 -5.04 -1.96 -9.08
C CYS A 71 -4.54 -3.16 -8.25
N ALA A 72 -5.40 -4.13 -7.93
CA ALA A 72 -5.02 -5.32 -7.19
C ALA A 72 -3.94 -6.13 -7.93
N TYR A 73 -4.06 -6.28 -9.24
CA TYR A 73 -3.07 -7.00 -10.03
C TYR A 73 -1.71 -6.28 -10.07
N LYS A 74 -1.68 -4.95 -10.14
CA LYS A 74 -0.43 -4.18 -10.06
C LYS A 74 0.25 -4.35 -8.69
N HIS A 75 -0.50 -4.44 -7.60
CA HIS A 75 0.07 -4.78 -6.30
C HIS A 75 0.67 -6.20 -6.31
N ILE A 76 0.02 -7.19 -6.95
CA ILE A 76 0.58 -8.53 -7.14
C ILE A 76 1.89 -8.48 -7.94
N LEU A 77 1.95 -7.68 -9.02
CA LEU A 77 3.17 -7.49 -9.80
C LEU A 77 4.29 -6.85 -8.97
N ALA A 78 3.97 -5.91 -8.08
CA ALA A 78 4.95 -5.33 -7.16
C ALA A 78 5.50 -6.37 -6.17
N LEU A 79 4.64 -7.25 -5.62
CA LEU A 79 5.11 -8.36 -4.78
C LEU A 79 6.04 -9.30 -5.54
N LYS A 80 5.70 -9.66 -6.78
CA LYS A 80 6.57 -10.48 -7.64
C LYS A 80 7.88 -9.76 -7.93
N TYR A 81 7.85 -8.46 -8.20
CA TYR A 81 9.06 -7.68 -8.45
C TYR A 81 10.03 -7.73 -7.26
N ILE A 82 9.53 -7.66 -6.02
CA ILE A 82 10.34 -7.82 -4.80
C ILE A 82 11.04 -9.17 -4.79
N ILE A 83 10.32 -10.25 -5.11
CA ILE A 83 10.83 -11.63 -5.08
C ILE A 83 11.82 -11.86 -6.22
N ASP A 84 11.44 -11.52 -7.45
CA ASP A 84 12.18 -11.79 -8.68
C ASP A 84 13.51 -11.03 -8.74
N ASN A 85 13.59 -9.86 -8.05
CA ASN A 85 14.80 -9.04 -7.97
C ASN A 85 15.60 -9.23 -6.65
N ASP A 86 15.31 -10.27 -5.87
CA ASP A 86 16.02 -10.60 -4.63
C ASP A 86 16.08 -9.44 -3.62
N MET A 87 15.06 -8.59 -3.59
CA MET A 87 15.01 -7.42 -2.71
C MET A 87 14.70 -7.81 -1.27
N PRO A 88 15.29 -7.18 -0.25
CA PRO A 88 14.95 -7.45 1.15
C PRO A 88 13.52 -6.98 1.51
N GLY A 89 12.94 -6.17 0.67
CA GLY A 89 11.61 -5.57 0.71
C GLY A 89 11.59 -4.29 -0.08
N ALA A 90 10.39 -3.71 -0.28
CA ALA A 90 10.22 -2.46 -0.99
C ALA A 90 9.12 -1.58 -0.40
N LEU A 91 9.22 -0.28 -0.64
CA LEU A 91 8.11 0.64 -0.47
C LEU A 91 7.19 0.51 -1.69
N ILE A 92 5.88 0.39 -1.47
CA ILE A 92 4.88 0.42 -2.54
C ILE A 92 4.07 1.69 -2.39
N PHE A 93 4.07 2.52 -3.43
CA PHE A 93 3.35 3.79 -3.50
C PHE A 93 2.31 3.77 -4.61
N GLU A 94 1.13 4.34 -4.35
CA GLU A 94 0.21 4.70 -5.44
C GLU A 94 0.57 6.08 -6.00
N ASP A 95 0.22 6.32 -7.28
CA ASP A 95 0.68 7.49 -8.05
C ASP A 95 -0.02 8.81 -7.67
N ASP A 96 -0.96 8.79 -6.74
CA ASP A 96 -1.60 9.97 -6.14
C ASP A 96 -1.12 10.27 -4.71
N LEU A 97 0.01 9.72 -4.32
CA LEU A 97 0.52 9.84 -2.96
C LEU A 97 1.23 11.17 -2.72
N LYS A 98 0.82 11.90 -1.70
CA LYS A 98 1.50 13.08 -1.18
C LYS A 98 2.38 12.70 0.01
N ILE A 99 3.68 12.99 -0.08
CA ILE A 99 4.69 12.61 0.90
C ILE A 99 5.04 13.83 1.78
N LYS A 100 5.09 13.65 3.10
CA LYS A 100 5.50 14.69 4.05
C LYS A 100 7.03 14.82 4.12
N LYS A 101 7.52 15.99 4.55
CA LYS A 101 8.95 16.30 4.61
C LYS A 101 9.76 15.35 5.51
N ASN A 102 9.14 14.79 6.53
CA ASN A 102 9.79 13.90 7.50
C ASN A 102 9.73 12.42 7.13
N PHE A 103 9.33 12.07 5.90
CA PHE A 103 9.15 10.67 5.47
C PHE A 103 10.42 9.85 5.69
N ASN A 104 11.56 10.28 5.14
CA ASN A 104 12.81 9.53 5.22
C ASN A 104 13.22 9.26 6.68
N HIS A 105 13.15 10.28 7.52
CA HIS A 105 13.50 10.14 8.94
C HIS A 105 12.62 9.09 9.64
N ILE A 106 11.31 9.14 9.43
CA ILE A 106 10.37 8.17 10.02
C ILE A 106 10.54 6.78 9.42
N PHE A 107 10.81 6.69 8.11
CA PHE A 107 11.11 5.41 7.45
C PHE A 107 12.36 4.76 8.05
N GLU A 108 13.47 5.49 8.15
CA GLU A 108 14.72 4.99 8.77
C GLU A 108 14.51 4.52 10.21
N GLN A 109 13.76 5.29 11.00
CA GLN A 109 13.43 4.97 12.38
C GLN A 109 12.59 3.68 12.45
N SER A 110 11.58 3.53 11.60
CA SER A 110 10.75 2.33 11.54
C SER A 110 11.54 1.09 11.13
N MET A 111 12.44 1.21 10.15
CA MET A 111 13.30 0.13 9.71
C MET A 111 14.33 -0.29 10.77
N LYS A 112 14.78 0.67 11.60
CA LYS A 112 15.61 0.36 12.77
C LYS A 112 14.85 -0.46 13.82
N GLU A 113 13.61 -0.07 14.14
CA GLU A 113 12.74 -0.82 15.05
C GLU A 113 12.46 -2.25 14.52
N CYS A 114 12.18 -2.39 13.21
CA CYS A 114 11.98 -3.71 12.60
C CYS A 114 13.20 -4.61 12.70
N ARG A 115 14.39 -4.10 12.40
CA ARG A 115 15.62 -4.91 12.51
C ARG A 115 15.91 -5.38 13.92
N GLN A 116 15.57 -4.59 14.92
CA GLN A 116 15.81 -4.94 16.32
C GLN A 116 14.82 -5.96 16.87
N ASN A 117 13.57 -5.95 16.40
CA ASN A 117 12.48 -6.66 17.05
C ASN A 117 11.75 -7.67 16.14
N HIS A 118 11.89 -7.58 14.80
CA HIS A 118 11.00 -8.26 13.86
C HIS A 118 11.70 -8.75 12.58
N ALA A 119 13.04 -8.91 12.60
CA ALA A 119 13.82 -9.24 11.41
C ALA A 119 13.41 -10.55 10.70
N ASP A 120 12.83 -11.48 11.45
CA ASP A 120 12.48 -12.81 10.95
C ASP A 120 11.01 -13.01 10.62
N GLU A 121 10.16 -12.02 10.86
CA GLU A 121 8.73 -12.10 10.59
C GLU A 121 8.37 -11.64 9.16
N PRO A 122 7.30 -12.22 8.54
CA PRO A 122 6.67 -11.63 7.37
C PRO A 122 5.89 -10.39 7.80
N PHE A 123 6.40 -9.18 7.54
CA PHE A 123 5.78 -7.95 8.03
C PHE A 123 5.51 -6.92 6.94
N MET A 124 4.50 -6.08 7.22
CA MET A 124 4.15 -4.89 6.45
C MET A 124 4.06 -3.67 7.37
N ILE A 125 4.43 -2.50 6.86
CA ILE A 125 4.30 -1.21 7.56
C ILE A 125 3.49 -0.24 6.72
N ASN A 126 2.44 0.35 7.29
CA ASN A 126 1.64 1.37 6.64
C ASN A 126 1.99 2.77 7.16
N TYR A 127 2.31 3.69 6.25
CA TYR A 127 2.72 5.07 6.52
C TYR A 127 1.60 6.10 6.29
N GLU A 128 0.41 5.65 5.88
CA GLU A 128 -0.69 6.52 5.48
C GLU A 128 -1.55 7.06 6.62
N GLU A 129 -2.18 8.21 6.35
CA GLU A 129 -3.24 8.77 7.20
C GLU A 129 -4.61 8.85 6.47
N SER A 130 -4.71 8.40 5.22
CA SER A 130 -5.87 8.60 4.35
C SER A 130 -7.17 8.00 4.89
N SER A 131 -7.09 6.90 5.64
CA SER A 131 -8.25 6.27 6.30
C SER A 131 -8.70 6.99 7.57
N LEU A 132 -7.89 7.92 8.10
CA LEU A 132 -8.08 8.57 9.40
C LEU A 132 -8.04 7.58 10.59
N LEU A 133 -7.51 6.39 10.39
CA LEU A 133 -7.20 5.43 11.44
C LEU A 133 -5.80 5.77 11.99
N LEU A 134 -5.75 6.27 13.19
CA LEU A 134 -4.51 6.72 13.83
C LEU A 134 -4.22 5.88 15.07
N VAL A 135 -2.94 5.76 15.41
CA VAL A 135 -2.53 5.15 16.68
C VAL A 135 -3.15 5.94 17.83
N PRO A 136 -3.92 5.31 18.73
CA PRO A 136 -4.55 5.99 19.87
C PRO A 136 -3.51 6.68 20.76
N ARG A 137 -3.83 7.87 21.28
CA ARG A 137 -2.90 8.64 22.14
C ARG A 137 -2.43 7.83 23.35
N SER A 138 -3.32 7.05 23.97
CA SER A 138 -3.02 6.19 25.12
C SER A 138 -1.99 5.08 24.84
N GLN A 139 -1.82 4.69 23.57
CA GLN A 139 -0.87 3.67 23.17
C GLN A 139 0.50 4.25 22.77
N ARG A 140 0.59 5.57 22.52
CA ARG A 140 1.81 6.20 22.01
C ARG A 140 2.90 6.22 23.07
N ARG A 141 4.11 5.82 22.68
CA ARG A 141 5.29 5.84 23.54
C ARG A 141 6.36 6.73 22.95
N LYS A 142 7.13 7.42 23.81
CA LYS A 142 8.25 8.29 23.35
C LYS A 142 9.30 7.43 22.63
N GLY A 143 9.69 7.84 21.45
CA GLY A 143 10.72 7.16 20.65
C GLY A 143 10.22 5.98 19.80
N GLN A 144 9.01 5.46 20.03
CA GLN A 144 8.42 4.38 19.26
C GLN A 144 7.65 4.92 18.04
N VAL A 145 7.87 4.33 16.88
CA VAL A 145 7.15 4.69 15.63
C VAL A 145 6.30 3.56 15.07
N LEU A 146 6.54 2.29 15.44
CA LEU A 146 5.77 1.15 14.96
C LEU A 146 4.80 0.63 16.03
N TYR A 147 3.57 0.40 15.61
CA TYR A 147 2.49 -0.12 16.46
C TYR A 147 1.79 -1.26 15.73
N LYS A 148 1.81 -2.46 16.35
CA LYS A 148 1.10 -3.62 15.79
C LYS A 148 -0.36 -3.29 15.60
N ALA A 149 -0.91 -3.64 14.45
CA ALA A 149 -2.25 -3.31 14.05
C ALA A 149 -2.99 -4.55 13.52
N THR A 150 -4.31 -4.54 13.67
CA THR A 150 -5.19 -5.63 13.29
C THR A 150 -5.92 -5.39 11.98
N ARG A 151 -5.63 -4.27 11.31
CA ARG A 151 -6.22 -3.93 10.01
C ARG A 151 -5.39 -2.91 9.22
N ASP A 152 -5.56 -2.94 7.91
CA ASP A 152 -4.97 -1.99 6.98
C ASP A 152 -5.64 -0.60 7.05
N ARG A 153 -4.92 0.43 6.57
CA ARG A 153 -5.34 1.84 6.48
C ARG A 153 -5.50 2.35 5.05
N PHE A 154 -5.48 1.51 4.06
CA PHE A 154 -5.37 1.67 2.62
C PHE A 154 -3.97 1.30 2.09
N ALA A 155 -3.90 0.96 0.79
CA ALA A 155 -2.71 0.37 0.20
C ALA A 155 -1.76 1.38 -0.48
N GLY A 156 -1.96 2.69 -0.30
CA GLY A 156 -1.25 3.73 -1.06
C GLY A 156 0.19 3.99 -0.62
N CYS A 157 0.59 3.65 0.61
CA CYS A 157 1.97 3.81 1.09
C CYS A 157 2.34 2.73 2.10
N LEU A 158 2.99 1.69 1.60
CA LEU A 158 3.34 0.50 2.36
C LEU A 158 4.83 0.18 2.21
N TYR A 159 5.46 -0.33 3.28
CA TYR A 159 6.66 -1.15 3.13
C TYR A 159 6.26 -2.61 3.29
N ILE A 160 6.71 -3.47 2.37
CA ILE A 160 6.47 -4.91 2.40
C ILE A 160 7.83 -5.61 2.45
N SER A 161 8.05 -6.41 3.48
CA SER A 161 9.25 -7.25 3.57
C SER A 161 9.19 -8.37 2.54
N ARG A 162 10.36 -8.87 2.10
CA ARG A 162 10.42 -10.01 1.17
C ARG A 162 9.64 -11.22 1.68
N LYS A 163 9.82 -11.57 2.94
CA LYS A 163 9.08 -12.69 3.56
C LYS A 163 7.56 -12.49 3.48
N ALA A 164 7.09 -11.24 3.66
CA ALA A 164 5.67 -10.94 3.47
C ALA A 164 5.24 -11.09 2.00
N ALA A 165 6.03 -10.60 1.05
CA ALA A 165 5.74 -10.78 -0.38
C ALA A 165 5.64 -12.25 -0.77
N GLU A 166 6.58 -13.09 -0.28
CA GLU A 166 6.62 -14.53 -0.53
C GLU A 166 5.38 -15.27 0.01
N VAL A 167 4.98 -15.01 1.26
CA VAL A 167 3.78 -15.64 1.85
C VAL A 167 2.50 -15.15 1.21
N MET A 168 2.42 -13.87 0.82
CA MET A 168 1.28 -13.29 0.11
C MET A 168 1.11 -13.91 -1.28
N ILE A 169 2.20 -14.05 -2.04
CA ILE A 169 2.15 -14.72 -3.36
C ILE A 169 1.77 -16.19 -3.23
N ARG A 170 2.29 -16.87 -2.22
CA ARG A 170 1.92 -18.27 -1.94
C ARG A 170 0.43 -18.40 -1.66
N ASP A 171 -0.12 -17.59 -0.76
CA ASP A 171 -1.55 -17.61 -0.44
C ASP A 171 -2.41 -17.31 -1.68
N LEU A 172 -2.01 -16.34 -2.50
CA LEU A 172 -2.70 -16.04 -3.77
C LEU A 172 -2.66 -17.20 -4.76
N MET A 173 -1.57 -17.94 -4.83
CA MET A 173 -1.46 -19.11 -5.75
C MET A 173 -2.26 -20.30 -5.27
N GLU A 174 -2.39 -20.49 -3.97
CA GLU A 174 -3.13 -21.60 -3.36
C GLU A 174 -4.63 -21.30 -3.25
N ASN A 175 -4.99 -20.10 -2.81
CA ASN A 175 -6.35 -19.74 -2.41
C ASN A 175 -7.03 -18.76 -3.34
N LYS A 176 -6.26 -18.03 -4.20
CA LYS A 176 -6.73 -16.87 -4.96
C LYS A 176 -7.34 -15.79 -4.04
N THR A 177 -7.96 -14.74 -4.58
CA THR A 177 -8.62 -13.73 -3.76
C THR A 177 -9.88 -13.16 -4.43
N GLU A 178 -10.89 -12.82 -3.62
CA GLU A 178 -12.04 -12.01 -4.03
C GLU A 178 -11.89 -10.54 -3.63
N PHE A 179 -10.76 -10.16 -3.03
CA PHE A 179 -10.56 -8.88 -2.35
C PHE A 179 -9.71 -7.92 -3.17
N THR A 180 -9.99 -6.61 -3.04
CA THR A 180 -9.07 -5.53 -3.39
C THR A 180 -7.83 -5.56 -2.48
N SER A 181 -6.77 -4.85 -2.83
CA SER A 181 -5.47 -4.92 -2.13
C SER A 181 -5.59 -4.72 -0.63
N ASP A 182 -6.28 -3.66 -0.18
CA ASP A 182 -6.46 -3.34 1.23
C ASP A 182 -7.29 -4.40 1.99
N ARG A 183 -8.31 -4.97 1.34
CA ARG A 183 -9.11 -6.07 1.92
C ARG A 183 -8.33 -7.38 1.94
N PHE A 184 -7.49 -7.64 0.94
CA PHE A 184 -6.61 -8.80 0.93
C PHE A 184 -5.59 -8.72 2.07
N HIS A 185 -5.00 -7.55 2.33
CA HIS A 185 -4.15 -7.34 3.50
C HIS A 185 -4.89 -7.65 4.79
N ASN A 186 -6.13 -7.16 4.96
CA ASN A 186 -6.94 -7.45 6.15
C ASN A 186 -7.16 -8.95 6.34
N HIS A 187 -7.48 -9.67 5.27
CA HIS A 187 -7.67 -11.12 5.30
C HIS A 187 -6.39 -11.86 5.78
N LEU A 188 -5.21 -11.46 5.29
CA LEU A 188 -3.95 -12.05 5.71
C LEU A 188 -3.58 -11.70 7.16
N ILE A 189 -3.90 -10.48 7.61
CA ILE A 189 -3.72 -10.06 9.01
C ILE A 189 -4.61 -10.89 9.94
N GLU A 190 -5.89 -11.05 9.60
CA GLU A 190 -6.86 -11.85 10.37
C GLU A 190 -6.45 -13.32 10.48
N LYS A 191 -5.89 -13.88 9.42
CA LYS A 191 -5.33 -15.24 9.40
C LYS A 191 -3.98 -15.37 10.13
N GLY A 192 -3.36 -14.27 10.55
CA GLY A 192 -2.03 -14.30 11.16
C GLY A 192 -0.89 -14.67 10.20
N ILE A 193 -1.12 -14.57 8.88
CA ILE A 193 -0.11 -14.89 7.85
C ILE A 193 0.95 -13.81 7.78
N ILE A 194 0.58 -12.55 8.02
CA ILE A 194 1.48 -11.41 8.06
C ILE A 194 1.33 -10.65 9.38
N THR A 195 2.45 -10.08 9.87
CA THR A 195 2.42 -9.09 10.95
C THR A 195 2.31 -7.70 10.34
N TYR A 196 1.37 -6.90 10.83
CA TYR A 196 1.05 -5.59 10.26
C TYR A 196 1.30 -4.47 11.28
N TYR A 197 1.96 -3.40 10.83
CA TYR A 197 2.29 -2.26 11.66
C TYR A 197 1.71 -0.97 11.10
N TRP A 198 1.12 -0.15 11.95
CA TRP A 198 0.88 1.25 11.67
C TRP A 198 2.09 2.07 12.08
N CYS A 199 2.60 2.89 11.16
CA CYS A 199 3.58 3.88 11.51
C CYS A 199 2.92 5.06 12.23
N TYR A 200 3.43 5.42 13.39
CA TYR A 200 3.07 6.65 14.09
C TYR A 200 4.01 7.77 13.66
N ARG A 201 3.43 8.84 13.49
CA ARG A 201 3.44 10.00 12.62
C ARG A 201 3.35 9.54 11.18
N CYS A 202 2.10 9.32 10.72
CA CYS A 202 1.85 9.05 9.31
C CYS A 202 2.52 10.11 8.44
N THR A 203 3.20 9.66 7.39
CA THR A 203 4.05 10.50 6.55
C THR A 203 3.56 10.61 5.12
N ALA A 204 2.42 10.00 4.82
CA ALA A 204 1.84 9.96 3.49
C ALA A 204 0.32 10.09 3.53
N CYS A 205 -0.26 10.61 2.44
CA CYS A 205 -1.69 10.74 2.23
C CYS A 205 -2.02 10.68 0.75
N GLN A 206 -3.06 9.93 0.38
CA GLN A 206 -3.58 9.89 -0.99
C GLN A 206 -4.38 11.16 -1.32
N CYS A 207 -4.07 11.78 -2.45
CA CYS A 207 -4.77 12.96 -2.96
C CYS A 207 -6.22 12.67 -3.36
N SER A 208 -6.54 11.46 -3.78
CA SER A 208 -7.92 11.00 -3.98
C SER A 208 -8.72 10.95 -2.68
N CYS A 209 -8.06 10.87 -1.53
CA CYS A 209 -8.69 10.87 -0.22
C CYS A 209 -8.89 12.26 0.36
N ASP A 210 -7.99 13.20 0.15
CA ASP A 210 -8.16 14.61 0.59
C ASP A 210 -8.95 15.46 -0.42
N GLY A 211 -9.24 14.90 -1.60
CA GLY A 211 -10.04 15.54 -2.65
C GLY A 211 -9.22 16.48 -3.55
N SER A 212 -7.89 16.44 -3.49
CA SER A 212 -7.02 17.22 -4.38
C SER A 212 -6.78 16.54 -5.75
N MET A 213 -7.11 15.25 -5.87
CA MET A 213 -7.15 14.50 -7.13
C MET A 213 -8.40 13.63 -7.24
N THR A 214 -8.81 13.33 -8.47
CA THR A 214 -9.91 12.40 -8.75
C THR A 214 -9.46 10.96 -8.55
N THR A 215 -10.27 10.13 -7.90
CA THR A 215 -10.02 8.69 -7.83
C THR A 215 -10.28 8.01 -9.17
N MET A 216 -9.45 7.06 -9.55
CA MET A 216 -9.65 6.22 -10.73
C MET A 216 -10.55 5.01 -10.46
N ILE A 217 -10.73 4.65 -9.20
CA ILE A 217 -11.65 3.58 -8.78
C ILE A 217 -12.96 4.24 -8.36
N PRO A 218 -14.10 3.92 -9.03
CA PRO A 218 -15.39 4.47 -8.64
C PRO A 218 -15.71 4.15 -7.17
N THR A 219 -15.96 5.19 -6.40
CA THR A 219 -16.35 5.07 -4.99
C THR A 219 -17.69 5.77 -4.77
N ARG A 220 -18.50 5.24 -3.86
CA ARG A 220 -19.75 5.94 -3.46
C ARG A 220 -19.39 7.33 -2.93
N PRO A 221 -20.14 8.38 -3.34
CA PRO A 221 -19.94 9.73 -2.81
C PRO A 221 -20.01 9.70 -1.28
N ARG A 222 -19.02 10.27 -0.63
CA ARG A 222 -19.01 10.43 0.84
C ARG A 222 -19.15 11.92 1.17
N PRO A 223 -20.38 12.44 1.28
CA PRO A 223 -20.59 13.82 1.71
C PRO A 223 -19.92 14.00 3.07
N PHE A 224 -19.30 15.16 3.30
CA PHE A 224 -18.58 15.50 4.53
C PHE A 224 -17.20 14.83 4.74
N LYS A 225 -16.62 14.11 3.74
CA LYS A 225 -15.28 13.50 3.88
C LYS A 225 -14.21 14.58 4.21
N ARG A 226 -14.25 15.73 3.55
CA ARG A 226 -13.36 16.89 3.80
C ARG A 226 -13.51 17.43 5.22
N ILE A 227 -14.73 17.60 5.70
CA ILE A 227 -15.01 18.15 7.04
C ILE A 227 -14.50 17.18 8.12
N LYS A 228 -14.79 15.88 7.99
CA LYS A 228 -14.27 14.85 8.90
C LYS A 228 -12.73 14.80 8.90
N TRP A 229 -12.10 15.07 7.75
CA TRP A 229 -10.65 15.09 7.62
C TRP A 229 -10.01 16.23 8.41
N PHE A 230 -10.57 17.44 8.31
CA PHE A 230 -10.13 18.59 9.09
C PHE A 230 -10.31 18.38 10.60
N TYR A 231 -11.47 17.90 11.04
CA TYR A 231 -11.72 17.67 12.47
C TYR A 231 -10.83 16.59 13.09
N LYS A 232 -10.56 15.49 12.39
CA LYS A 232 -9.69 14.43 12.93
C LYS A 232 -8.19 14.76 12.93
N LYS A 233 -7.74 15.72 12.11
CA LYS A 233 -6.36 16.22 12.16
C LYS A 233 -6.09 17.16 13.33
N ALA A 234 -7.12 17.83 13.84
CA ALA A 234 -7.00 18.76 14.96
C ALA A 234 -6.84 18.05 16.33
N TYR A 235 -7.13 16.76 16.40
CA TYR A 235 -7.03 15.93 17.60
C TYR A 235 -5.97 14.84 17.45
#